data_02d001abf5b5f63da0866d02e2555213
#
_entry.id   02d001abf5b5f63da0866d02e2555213
#
_cell.length_a   1.000
_cell.length_b   1.000
_cell.length_c   1.000
_cell.angle_alpha   90.00
_cell.angle_beta   90.00
_cell.angle_gamma   90.00
#
_symmetry.space_group_name_H-M   'P 1'
#
loop_
_entity.id
_entity.type
_entity.pdbx_description
1 polymer ?
#
loop_
_entity_poly.entity_id
_entity_poly.type
_entity_poly.pdbx_seq_one_letter_code
_entity_poly.pdbx_strand_id
1 'polypeptide(L)'
;MTGVQTCALPIYTRAQYNLPEFERRLAYPANRDGVPDHFPDASVRKSIEVDLALLERYDTLITDLELTLVREAKRHDGDAFHRLRSVPGIGKVLALTILYEIHDIGRFDRVQEFASYARLVKGRKQSGGKMLGTSGAKMGNVHLKWAFSEAAVLFLRHAAGGKKFLAAIEKKHGKGKALSILAHTIGRAVFSMLSRDTVFSLEKFMAA
;
A
#
# COMPACT_ATOMS: atom_id res chain seq x y z
N MET A 1 1.36 -5.20 5.72
CA MET A 1 2.07 -4.90 7.00
C MET A 1 2.45 -6.15 7.81
N THR A 2 2.38 -7.34 7.32
CA THR A 2 2.32 -8.52 8.20
C THR A 2 3.52 -9.47 8.12
N GLY A 3 4.19 -9.59 7.00
CA GLY A 3 5.33 -10.53 6.90
C GLY A 3 6.64 -10.04 7.52
N VAL A 4 6.83 -8.73 7.69
CA VAL A 4 8.12 -8.15 8.14
C VAL A 4 8.25 -8.15 9.67
N GLN A 5 7.16 -7.94 10.40
CA GLN A 5 7.22 -7.85 11.87
C GLN A 5 7.32 -9.21 12.55
N THR A 6 6.70 -10.24 12.00
CA THR A 6 6.71 -11.60 12.58
C THR A 6 8.03 -12.34 12.35
N CYS A 7 8.75 -12.05 11.27
CA CYS A 7 10.11 -12.57 11.06
C CYS A 7 11.18 -11.90 11.98
N ALA A 8 10.79 -10.85 12.71
CA ALA A 8 11.71 -10.15 13.59
C ALA A 8 12.15 -11.01 14.78
N LEU A 9 11.28 -11.84 15.36
CA LEU A 9 11.61 -12.62 16.56
C LEU A 9 12.82 -13.54 16.36
N PRO A 10 12.89 -14.44 15.36
CA PRO A 10 14.09 -15.26 15.13
C PRO A 10 15.33 -14.41 14.82
N ILE A 11 15.18 -13.27 14.14
CA ILE A 11 16.28 -12.36 13.82
C ILE A 11 16.82 -11.69 15.10
N TYR A 12 15.96 -11.21 16.00
CA TYR A 12 16.36 -10.62 17.27
C TYR A 12 17.00 -11.64 18.20
N THR A 13 16.40 -12.83 18.32
CA THR A 13 16.96 -13.92 19.15
C THR A 13 18.34 -14.31 18.65
N ARG A 14 18.55 -14.42 17.34
CA ARG A 14 19.86 -14.67 16.75
C ARG A 14 20.88 -13.60 17.16
N ALA A 15 20.51 -12.30 17.08
CA ALA A 15 21.39 -11.21 17.48
C ALA A 15 21.76 -11.27 18.97
N GLN A 16 20.83 -11.70 19.85
CA GLN A 16 21.11 -11.88 21.29
C GLN A 16 22.13 -12.99 21.55
N TYR A 17 22.15 -14.01 20.70
CA TYR A 17 23.12 -15.12 20.81
C TYR A 17 24.39 -14.93 19.97
N ASN A 18 24.62 -13.75 19.37
CA ASN A 18 25.76 -13.44 18.51
C ASN A 18 25.96 -14.46 17.36
N LEU A 19 24.89 -14.98 16.81
CA LEU A 19 24.94 -15.93 15.70
C LEU A 19 25.10 -15.20 14.35
N PRO A 20 25.70 -15.86 13.35
CA PRO A 20 25.85 -15.29 12.00
C PRO A 20 24.54 -14.89 11.36
N GLU A 21 24.54 -13.93 10.43
CA GLU A 21 23.34 -13.52 9.72
C GLU A 21 22.74 -14.66 8.88
N PHE A 22 21.39 -14.70 8.85
CA PHE A 22 20.72 -15.60 7.92
C PHE A 22 20.99 -15.10 6.50
N GLU A 23 21.52 -15.95 5.65
CA GLU A 23 21.81 -15.63 4.25
C GLU A 23 20.53 -15.32 3.45
N ARG A 24 19.41 -15.87 3.89
CA ARG A 24 18.12 -15.79 3.20
C ARG A 24 17.05 -15.14 4.06
N ARG A 25 16.10 -14.47 3.39
CA ARG A 25 15.00 -13.78 4.07
C ARG A 25 13.96 -14.77 4.60
N LEU A 26 13.72 -14.81 5.91
CA LEU A 26 12.74 -15.66 6.58
C LEU A 26 11.27 -15.31 6.23
N ALA A 27 11.06 -14.20 5.54
CA ALA A 27 9.75 -13.84 4.99
C ALA A 27 9.23 -14.88 3.97
N TYR A 28 10.15 -15.64 3.34
CA TYR A 28 9.78 -16.71 2.42
C TYR A 28 9.75 -18.05 3.16
N PRO A 29 8.61 -18.79 3.15
CA PRO A 29 8.48 -20.08 3.87
C PRO A 29 9.60 -21.06 3.56
N ALA A 30 9.99 -21.19 2.30
CA ALA A 30 11.07 -22.08 1.85
C ALA A 30 12.45 -21.78 2.48
N ASN A 31 12.64 -20.64 3.11
CA ASN A 31 13.90 -20.25 3.76
C ASN A 31 13.88 -20.49 5.28
N ARG A 32 12.79 -21.04 5.82
CA ARG A 32 12.62 -21.28 7.27
C ARG A 32 13.12 -22.65 7.70
N ASP A 33 13.32 -23.55 6.74
CA ASP A 33 13.83 -24.89 6.99
C ASP A 33 15.25 -24.83 7.55
N GLY A 34 15.51 -25.64 8.60
CA GLY A 34 16.81 -25.67 9.27
C GLY A 34 17.16 -24.47 10.16
N VAL A 35 16.32 -23.41 10.21
CA VAL A 35 16.58 -22.23 11.04
C VAL A 35 16.74 -22.57 12.53
N PRO A 36 15.95 -23.46 13.15
CA PRO A 36 16.14 -23.86 14.56
C PRO A 36 17.52 -24.45 14.84
N ASP A 37 18.13 -25.15 13.88
CA ASP A 37 19.42 -25.82 14.05
C ASP A 37 20.60 -24.86 14.23
N HIS A 38 20.43 -23.60 13.88
CA HIS A 38 21.42 -22.56 14.14
C HIS A 38 21.57 -22.21 15.63
N PHE A 39 20.61 -22.64 16.47
CA PHE A 39 20.60 -22.31 17.90
C PHE A 39 21.11 -23.51 18.73
N PRO A 40 22.24 -23.39 19.45
CA PRO A 40 22.83 -24.50 20.19
C PRO A 40 22.00 -24.90 21.43
N ASP A 41 21.33 -23.95 22.08
CA ASP A 41 20.49 -24.21 23.25
C ASP A 41 19.16 -24.84 22.86
N ALA A 42 18.81 -25.97 23.48
CA ALA A 42 17.61 -26.75 23.16
C ALA A 42 16.32 -25.96 23.47
N SER A 43 16.29 -25.16 24.53
CA SER A 43 15.12 -24.37 24.91
C SER A 43 14.88 -23.23 23.92
N VAL A 44 15.96 -22.58 23.49
CA VAL A 44 15.93 -21.52 22.47
C VAL A 44 15.49 -22.11 21.13
N ARG A 45 16.06 -23.27 20.74
CA ARG A 45 15.66 -24.00 19.53
C ARG A 45 14.16 -24.28 19.53
N LYS A 46 13.63 -24.77 20.67
CA LYS A 46 12.20 -25.04 20.80
C LYS A 46 11.33 -23.79 20.69
N SER A 47 11.79 -22.67 21.24
CA SER A 47 11.09 -21.38 21.08
C SER A 47 11.04 -20.94 19.61
N ILE A 48 12.16 -21.06 18.88
CA ILE A 48 12.22 -20.73 17.45
C ILE A 48 11.32 -21.65 16.62
N GLU A 49 11.26 -22.95 16.91
CA GLU A 49 10.31 -23.86 16.27
C GLU A 49 8.85 -23.40 16.43
N VAL A 50 8.48 -22.98 17.64
CA VAL A 50 7.12 -22.48 17.92
C VAL A 50 6.87 -21.17 17.14
N ASP A 51 7.81 -20.24 17.12
CA ASP A 51 7.69 -18.99 16.40
C ASP A 51 7.52 -19.22 14.89
N LEU A 52 8.28 -20.14 14.31
CA LEU A 52 8.17 -20.50 12.89
C LEU A 52 6.83 -21.18 12.57
N ALA A 53 6.34 -22.07 13.45
CA ALA A 53 5.04 -22.70 13.28
C ALA A 53 3.88 -21.67 13.34
N LEU A 54 3.97 -20.67 14.23
CA LEU A 54 3.03 -19.57 14.29
C LEU A 54 3.07 -18.72 13.01
N LEU A 55 4.27 -18.42 12.49
CA LEU A 55 4.44 -17.71 11.21
C LEU A 55 3.75 -18.44 10.06
N GLU A 56 3.96 -19.75 9.97
CA GLU A 56 3.35 -20.59 8.93
C GLU A 56 1.82 -20.61 9.03
N ARG A 57 1.32 -20.69 10.26
CA ARG A 57 -0.12 -20.63 10.52
C ARG A 57 -0.70 -19.28 10.12
N TYR A 58 -0.03 -18.16 10.45
CA TYR A 58 -0.46 -16.84 10.04
C TYR A 58 -0.42 -16.64 8.51
N ASP A 59 0.63 -17.11 7.83
CA ASP A 59 0.72 -17.04 6.38
C ASP A 59 -0.46 -17.77 5.70
N THR A 60 -0.83 -18.93 6.23
CA THR A 60 -1.99 -19.70 5.75
C THR A 60 -3.30 -18.94 5.95
N LEU A 61 -3.53 -18.41 7.15
CA LEU A 61 -4.76 -17.67 7.48
C LEU A 61 -4.87 -16.37 6.67
N ILE A 62 -3.77 -15.64 6.50
CA ILE A 62 -3.73 -14.42 5.69
C ILE A 62 -4.06 -14.74 4.24
N THR A 63 -3.47 -15.81 3.70
CA THR A 63 -3.74 -16.24 2.31
C THR A 63 -5.22 -16.57 2.11
N ASP A 64 -5.82 -17.31 3.04
CA ASP A 64 -7.24 -17.68 2.98
C ASP A 64 -8.14 -16.43 3.06
N LEU A 65 -7.85 -15.50 3.97
CA LEU A 65 -8.55 -14.22 4.08
C LEU A 65 -8.42 -13.40 2.79
N GLU A 66 -7.21 -13.27 2.22
CA GLU A 66 -7.00 -12.55 0.96
C GLU A 66 -7.80 -13.15 -0.19
N LEU A 67 -7.83 -14.47 -0.30
CA LEU A 67 -8.61 -15.18 -1.33
C LEU A 67 -10.11 -14.93 -1.15
N THR A 68 -10.59 -14.97 0.08
CA THR A 68 -11.99 -14.70 0.41
C THR A 68 -12.36 -13.25 0.08
N LEU A 69 -11.55 -12.27 0.50
CA LEU A 69 -11.79 -10.87 0.19
C LEU A 69 -11.80 -10.59 -1.32
N VAL A 70 -10.90 -11.20 -2.10
CA VAL A 70 -10.89 -11.08 -3.56
C VAL A 70 -12.14 -11.68 -4.18
N ARG A 71 -12.62 -12.80 -3.67
CA ARG A 71 -13.86 -13.45 -4.14
C ARG A 71 -15.06 -12.55 -3.89
N GLU A 72 -15.19 -12.02 -2.68
CA GLU A 72 -16.28 -11.12 -2.31
C GLU A 72 -16.23 -9.79 -3.09
N ALA A 73 -15.05 -9.20 -3.28
CA ALA A 73 -14.89 -8.00 -4.09
C ALA A 73 -15.34 -8.20 -5.54
N LYS A 74 -15.03 -9.36 -6.13
CA LYS A 74 -15.48 -9.71 -7.48
C LYS A 74 -17.01 -9.90 -7.57
N ARG A 75 -17.64 -10.34 -6.48
CA ARG A 75 -19.11 -10.48 -6.42
C ARG A 75 -19.79 -9.14 -6.22
N HIS A 76 -19.18 -8.24 -5.44
CA HIS A 76 -19.74 -6.94 -5.10
C HIS A 76 -19.60 -5.95 -6.27
N ASP A 77 -18.38 -5.73 -6.75
CA ASP A 77 -18.07 -4.88 -7.89
C ASP A 77 -16.77 -5.36 -8.57
N GLY A 78 -16.91 -6.41 -9.38
CA GLY A 78 -15.78 -7.02 -10.10
C GLY A 78 -15.17 -6.07 -11.12
N ASP A 79 -15.97 -5.22 -11.74
CA ASP A 79 -15.50 -4.28 -12.75
C ASP A 79 -14.67 -3.16 -12.14
N ALA A 80 -15.11 -2.55 -11.05
CA ALA A 80 -14.31 -1.55 -10.32
C ALA A 80 -13.01 -2.15 -9.80
N PHE A 81 -13.05 -3.39 -9.26
CA PHE A 81 -11.85 -4.10 -8.84
C PHE A 81 -10.85 -4.31 -9.98
N HIS A 82 -11.32 -4.72 -11.17
CA HIS A 82 -10.48 -4.88 -12.35
C HIS A 82 -9.92 -3.55 -12.84
N ARG A 83 -10.74 -2.50 -12.90
CA ARG A 83 -10.29 -1.15 -13.26
C ARG A 83 -9.19 -0.66 -12.33
N LEU A 84 -9.35 -0.80 -11.03
CA LEU A 84 -8.33 -0.42 -10.05
C LEU A 84 -7.01 -1.16 -10.29
N ARG A 85 -7.07 -2.46 -10.57
CA ARG A 85 -5.88 -3.27 -10.87
C ARG A 85 -5.21 -2.96 -12.20
N SER A 86 -5.86 -2.24 -13.10
CA SER A 86 -5.23 -1.77 -14.35
C SER A 86 -4.22 -0.64 -14.12
N VAL A 87 -4.25 0.02 -12.96
CA VAL A 87 -3.28 1.06 -12.59
C VAL A 87 -1.96 0.41 -12.19
N PRO A 88 -0.84 0.72 -12.87
CA PRO A 88 0.47 0.21 -12.48
C PRO A 88 0.78 0.55 -11.02
N GLY A 89 1.13 -0.46 -10.23
CA GLY A 89 1.40 -0.31 -8.79
C GLY A 89 0.20 -0.55 -7.88
N ILE A 90 -1.03 -0.65 -8.40
CA ILE A 90 -2.19 -1.05 -7.61
C ILE A 90 -2.39 -2.58 -7.71
N GLY A 91 -1.83 -3.30 -6.74
CA GLY A 91 -2.00 -4.75 -6.58
C GLY A 91 -3.32 -5.12 -5.89
N LYS A 92 -3.51 -6.42 -5.59
CA LYS A 92 -4.72 -6.94 -4.92
C LYS A 92 -5.09 -6.17 -3.65
N VAL A 93 -4.16 -6.03 -2.73
CA VAL A 93 -4.39 -5.40 -1.42
C VAL A 93 -4.79 -3.94 -1.56
N LEU A 94 -4.06 -3.17 -2.38
CA LEU A 94 -4.39 -1.75 -2.60
C LEU A 94 -5.73 -1.58 -3.32
N ALA A 95 -6.05 -2.44 -4.30
CA ALA A 95 -7.34 -2.41 -4.99
C ALA A 95 -8.49 -2.69 -4.02
N LEU A 96 -8.37 -3.70 -3.15
CA LEU A 96 -9.37 -4.00 -2.12
C LEU A 96 -9.52 -2.84 -1.13
N THR A 97 -8.42 -2.29 -0.63
CA THR A 97 -8.46 -1.13 0.27
C THR A 97 -9.17 0.05 -0.38
N ILE A 98 -8.81 0.39 -1.61
CA ILE A 98 -9.42 1.51 -2.34
C ILE A 98 -10.92 1.25 -2.59
N LEU A 99 -11.28 0.05 -3.04
CA LEU A 99 -12.66 -0.33 -3.34
C LEU A 99 -13.56 -0.21 -2.10
N TYR A 100 -13.18 -0.84 -1.01
CA TYR A 100 -13.98 -0.87 0.22
C TYR A 100 -14.01 0.47 0.96
N GLU A 101 -12.93 1.24 0.92
CA GLU A 101 -12.90 2.57 1.57
C GLU A 101 -13.62 3.65 0.75
N ILE A 102 -13.74 3.49 -0.56
CA ILE A 102 -14.56 4.35 -1.41
C ILE A 102 -16.03 3.96 -1.29
N HIS A 103 -16.33 2.66 -1.28
CA HIS A 103 -17.67 2.06 -1.32
C HIS A 103 -18.43 2.41 -2.61
N ASP A 104 -18.89 3.64 -2.77
CA ASP A 104 -19.51 4.18 -3.96
C ASP A 104 -18.82 5.49 -4.38
N ILE A 105 -18.32 5.51 -5.62
CA ILE A 105 -17.67 6.71 -6.17
C ILE A 105 -18.67 7.83 -6.45
N GLY A 106 -19.94 7.48 -6.69
CA GLY A 106 -21.02 8.42 -6.97
C GLY A 106 -21.36 9.34 -5.79
N ARG A 107 -20.92 9.01 -4.57
CA ARG A 107 -21.08 9.89 -3.41
C ARG A 107 -20.25 11.17 -3.45
N PHE A 108 -19.31 11.27 -4.40
CA PHE A 108 -18.49 12.47 -4.60
C PHE A 108 -18.88 13.15 -5.91
N ASP A 109 -19.47 14.34 -5.83
CA ASP A 109 -19.86 15.10 -7.02
C ASP A 109 -18.64 15.56 -7.82
N ARG A 110 -17.50 15.79 -7.15
CA ARG A 110 -16.30 16.34 -7.76
C ARG A 110 -15.03 15.66 -7.28
N VAL A 111 -14.05 15.58 -8.17
CA VAL A 111 -12.72 15.03 -7.86
C VAL A 111 -12.02 15.73 -6.68
N GLN A 112 -12.31 16.99 -6.42
CA GLN A 112 -11.77 17.75 -5.29
C GLN A 112 -12.29 17.22 -3.95
N GLU A 113 -13.54 16.81 -3.89
CA GLU A 113 -14.17 16.21 -2.70
C GLU A 113 -13.55 14.85 -2.39
N PHE A 114 -13.43 14.03 -3.42
CA PHE A 114 -12.72 12.76 -3.31
C PHE A 114 -11.27 12.93 -2.85
N ALA A 115 -10.52 13.86 -3.47
CA ALA A 115 -9.13 14.11 -3.09
C ALA A 115 -8.99 14.63 -1.65
N SER A 116 -9.96 15.43 -1.19
CA SER A 116 -10.03 15.90 0.20
C SER A 116 -10.35 14.76 1.16
N TYR A 117 -11.34 13.93 0.84
CA TYR A 117 -11.71 12.75 1.61
C TYR A 117 -10.54 11.76 1.72
N ALA A 118 -9.84 11.49 0.62
CA ALA A 118 -8.67 10.62 0.58
C ALA A 118 -7.39 11.26 1.18
N ARG A 119 -7.49 12.45 1.78
CA ARG A 119 -6.37 13.21 2.37
C ARG A 119 -5.19 13.44 1.40
N LEU A 120 -5.47 13.55 0.11
CA LEU A 120 -4.45 13.79 -0.91
C LEU A 120 -4.13 15.28 -1.09
N VAL A 121 -4.94 16.15 -0.50
CA VAL A 121 -4.75 17.59 -0.48
C VAL A 121 -4.61 18.11 0.96
N LYS A 122 -3.91 19.22 1.14
CA LYS A 122 -3.80 19.86 2.44
C LYS A 122 -5.12 20.56 2.79
N GLY A 123 -5.62 20.34 4.01
CA GLY A 123 -6.77 21.04 4.53
C GLY A 123 -6.49 22.55 4.68
N ARG A 124 -7.45 23.40 4.30
CA ARG A 124 -7.41 24.83 4.56
C ARG A 124 -7.89 25.10 5.99
N LYS A 125 -7.12 25.89 6.73
CA LYS A 125 -7.58 26.44 8.02
C LYS A 125 -8.18 27.81 7.75
N GLN A 126 -9.47 27.95 8.02
CA GLN A 126 -10.20 29.21 7.84
C GLN A 126 -10.96 29.52 9.12
N SER A 127 -10.90 30.74 9.59
CA SER A 127 -11.67 31.23 10.73
C SER A 127 -12.12 32.67 10.46
N GLY A 128 -13.41 32.97 10.67
CA GLY A 128 -13.97 34.29 10.44
C GLY A 128 -13.78 34.81 9.02
N GLY A 129 -13.83 33.93 8.00
CA GLY A 129 -13.58 34.29 6.59
C GLY A 129 -12.11 34.53 6.22
N LYS A 130 -11.19 34.52 7.19
CA LYS A 130 -9.75 34.70 6.95
C LYS A 130 -9.03 33.37 6.86
N MET A 131 -8.14 33.23 5.87
CA MET A 131 -7.31 32.04 5.71
C MET A 131 -6.15 32.09 6.71
N LEU A 132 -6.13 31.17 7.68
CA LEU A 132 -5.10 31.05 8.73
C LEU A 132 -3.93 30.15 8.33
N GLY A 133 -3.97 29.55 7.13
CA GLY A 133 -2.93 28.67 6.62
C GLY A 133 -3.44 27.31 6.17
N THR A 134 -2.52 26.36 5.96
CA THR A 134 -2.83 24.97 5.61
C THR A 134 -2.38 24.05 6.73
N SER A 135 -3.20 23.07 7.10
CA SER A 135 -2.78 22.00 8.02
C SER A 135 -2.66 20.68 7.31
N GLY A 136 -1.83 19.77 7.86
CA GLY A 136 -1.93 18.37 7.50
C GLY A 136 -3.37 17.91 7.71
N ALA A 137 -3.98 17.30 6.69
CA ALA A 137 -5.37 16.84 6.77
C ALA A 137 -5.49 15.76 7.85
N LYS A 138 -6.09 16.11 8.99
CA LYS A 138 -6.47 15.13 10.03
C LYS A 138 -7.85 14.52 9.75
N MET A 139 -8.74 15.27 9.06
CA MET A 139 -10.07 14.79 8.64
C MET A 139 -9.98 14.06 7.31
N GLY A 140 -10.85 13.05 7.12
CA GLY A 140 -10.88 12.19 5.94
C GLY A 140 -10.26 10.82 6.18
N ASN A 141 -10.16 10.02 5.13
CA ASN A 141 -9.81 8.61 5.18
C ASN A 141 -8.28 8.39 5.19
N VAL A 142 -7.77 7.78 6.26
CA VAL A 142 -6.34 7.51 6.43
C VAL A 142 -5.88 6.32 5.58
N HIS A 143 -6.76 5.34 5.36
CA HIS A 143 -6.45 4.13 4.59
C HIS A 143 -6.33 4.44 3.11
N LEU A 144 -7.19 5.32 2.57
CA LEU A 144 -7.05 5.83 1.20
C LEU A 144 -5.75 6.64 1.03
N LYS A 145 -5.41 7.49 2.00
CA LYS A 145 -4.13 8.20 1.96
C LYS A 145 -2.94 7.24 1.89
N TRP A 146 -2.95 6.22 2.74
CA TRP A 146 -1.92 5.18 2.73
C TRP A 146 -1.90 4.45 1.39
N ALA A 147 -3.05 3.96 0.90
CA ALA A 147 -3.14 3.20 -0.33
C ALA A 147 -2.61 3.98 -1.55
N PHE A 148 -2.96 5.27 -1.69
CA PHE A 148 -2.45 6.10 -2.77
C PHE A 148 -0.97 6.46 -2.62
N SER A 149 -0.47 6.58 -1.38
CA SER A 149 0.96 6.80 -1.14
C SER A 149 1.80 5.57 -1.55
N GLU A 150 1.35 4.37 -1.18
CA GLU A 150 1.96 3.10 -1.61
C GLU A 150 1.86 2.91 -3.13
N ALA A 151 0.68 3.19 -3.70
CA ALA A 151 0.49 3.13 -5.15
C ALA A 151 1.47 4.04 -5.90
N ALA A 152 1.76 5.24 -5.39
CA ALA A 152 2.73 6.15 -5.99
C ALA A 152 4.17 5.57 -5.97
N VAL A 153 4.58 4.95 -4.88
CA VAL A 153 5.90 4.29 -4.79
C VAL A 153 5.99 3.10 -5.74
N LEU A 154 4.95 2.26 -5.76
CA LEU A 154 4.90 1.07 -6.62
C LEU A 154 4.76 1.43 -8.10
N PHE A 155 4.08 2.53 -8.42
CA PHE A 155 3.97 3.04 -9.79
C PHE A 155 5.35 3.27 -10.42
N LEU A 156 6.33 3.76 -9.66
CA LEU A 156 7.69 3.98 -10.16
C LEU A 156 8.42 2.70 -10.57
N ARG A 157 7.97 1.55 -10.05
CA ARG A 157 8.55 0.23 -10.37
C ARG A 157 7.85 -0.44 -11.55
N HIS A 158 6.55 -0.21 -11.69
CA HIS A 158 5.69 -0.98 -12.61
C HIS A 158 5.27 -0.18 -13.85
N ALA A 159 5.32 1.16 -13.83
CA ALA A 159 4.97 1.99 -14.97
C ALA A 159 6.19 2.30 -15.83
N ALA A 160 6.11 2.00 -17.13
CA ALA A 160 7.12 2.45 -18.09
C ALA A 160 7.19 3.99 -18.08
N GLY A 161 8.38 4.55 -17.84
CA GLY A 161 8.57 6.01 -17.74
C GLY A 161 8.17 6.64 -16.41
N GLY A 162 7.67 5.87 -15.40
CA GLY A 162 7.27 6.40 -14.10
C GLY A 162 8.35 7.23 -13.40
N LYS A 163 9.60 6.77 -13.43
CA LYS A 163 10.75 7.52 -12.88
C LYS A 163 11.00 8.85 -13.60
N LYS A 164 10.86 8.88 -14.93
CA LYS A 164 10.97 10.12 -15.73
C LYS A 164 9.86 11.10 -15.36
N PHE A 165 8.64 10.61 -15.21
CA PHE A 165 7.49 11.42 -14.80
C PHE A 165 7.70 12.01 -13.39
N LEU A 166 8.17 11.23 -12.43
CA LEU A 166 8.50 11.73 -11.10
C LEU A 166 9.59 12.80 -11.16
N ALA A 167 10.67 12.57 -11.93
CA ALA A 167 11.75 13.53 -12.07
C ALA A 167 11.29 14.89 -12.63
N ALA A 168 10.33 14.91 -13.56
CA ALA A 168 9.70 16.13 -14.05
C ALA A 168 8.94 16.86 -12.94
N ILE A 169 8.18 16.14 -12.09
CA ILE A 169 7.49 16.70 -10.93
C ILE A 169 8.52 17.23 -9.91
N GLU A 170 9.60 16.50 -9.66
CA GLU A 170 10.67 16.91 -8.73
C GLU A 170 11.34 18.20 -9.17
N LYS A 171 11.64 18.33 -10.46
CA LYS A 171 12.21 19.56 -11.03
C LYS A 171 11.32 20.78 -10.81
N LYS A 172 9.99 20.61 -10.87
CA LYS A 172 9.01 21.69 -10.75
C LYS A 172 8.63 21.99 -9.29
N HIS A 173 8.54 20.99 -8.42
CA HIS A 173 7.94 21.13 -7.10
C HIS A 173 8.85 20.72 -5.94
N GLY A 174 10.03 20.18 -6.23
CA GLY A 174 11.01 19.67 -5.26
C GLY A 174 10.71 18.23 -4.81
N LYS A 175 11.77 17.50 -4.41
CA LYS A 175 11.73 16.08 -4.03
C LYS A 175 10.69 15.76 -2.94
N GLY A 176 10.63 16.57 -1.87
CA GLY A 176 9.74 16.33 -0.73
C GLY A 176 8.25 16.38 -1.05
N LYS A 177 7.85 16.99 -2.18
CA LYS A 177 6.45 17.08 -2.60
C LYS A 177 6.10 16.14 -3.74
N ALA A 178 7.08 15.67 -4.51
CA ALA A 178 6.87 14.97 -5.76
C ALA A 178 6.03 13.69 -5.60
N LEU A 179 6.33 12.84 -4.62
CA LEU A 179 5.56 11.63 -4.35
C LEU A 179 4.12 11.94 -3.92
N SER A 180 3.92 12.99 -3.12
CA SER A 180 2.57 13.40 -2.72
C SER A 180 1.75 13.92 -3.91
N ILE A 181 2.40 14.62 -4.85
CA ILE A 181 1.76 15.07 -6.09
C ILE A 181 1.42 13.86 -6.97
N LEU A 182 2.34 12.89 -7.10
CA LEU A 182 2.08 11.67 -7.84
C LEU A 182 0.90 10.87 -7.22
N ALA A 183 0.88 10.71 -5.89
CA ALA A 183 -0.24 10.07 -5.20
C ALA A 183 -1.57 10.79 -5.46
N HIS A 184 -1.59 12.12 -5.43
CA HIS A 184 -2.76 12.92 -5.77
C HIS A 184 -3.18 12.74 -7.23
N THR A 185 -2.21 12.71 -8.16
CA THR A 185 -2.50 12.49 -9.60
C THR A 185 -3.09 11.10 -9.84
N ILE A 186 -2.55 10.05 -9.18
CA ILE A 186 -3.11 8.69 -9.23
C ILE A 186 -4.53 8.69 -8.66
N GLY A 187 -4.77 9.34 -7.52
CA GLY A 187 -6.11 9.45 -6.93
C GLY A 187 -7.12 10.10 -7.87
N ARG A 188 -6.74 11.18 -8.57
CA ARG A 188 -7.58 11.81 -9.60
C ARG A 188 -7.87 10.90 -10.78
N ALA A 189 -6.87 10.13 -11.23
CA ALA A 189 -7.05 9.16 -12.30
C ALA A 189 -8.03 8.06 -11.87
N VAL A 190 -7.89 7.53 -10.65
CA VAL A 190 -8.81 6.52 -10.08
C VAL A 190 -10.23 7.06 -10.00
N PHE A 191 -10.43 8.28 -9.49
CA PHE A 191 -11.75 8.92 -9.49
C PHE A 191 -12.35 8.97 -10.89
N SER A 192 -11.59 9.47 -11.89
CA SER A 192 -12.07 9.56 -13.27
C SER A 192 -12.39 8.20 -13.89
N MET A 193 -11.58 7.18 -13.58
CA MET A 193 -11.80 5.81 -14.06
C MET A 193 -13.08 5.19 -13.50
N LEU A 194 -13.28 5.30 -12.20
CA LEU A 194 -14.46 4.74 -11.52
C LEU A 194 -15.75 5.50 -11.89
N SER A 195 -15.68 6.85 -11.99
CA SER A 195 -16.85 7.66 -12.36
C SER A 195 -17.28 7.53 -13.82
N ARG A 196 -16.38 7.07 -14.71
CA ARG A 196 -16.63 6.97 -16.16
C ARG A 196 -16.59 5.53 -16.69
N ASP A 197 -16.44 4.57 -15.79
CA ASP A 197 -16.36 3.15 -16.13
C ASP A 197 -15.25 2.80 -17.14
N THR A 198 -14.09 3.47 -17.03
CA THR A 198 -12.96 3.30 -17.95
C THR A 198 -11.77 2.64 -17.28
N VAL A 199 -10.93 1.95 -18.07
CA VAL A 199 -9.65 1.40 -17.61
C VAL A 199 -8.54 2.46 -17.64
N PHE A 200 -7.46 2.21 -16.90
CA PHE A 200 -6.31 3.10 -16.86
C PHE A 200 -5.60 3.18 -18.22
N SER A 201 -5.29 4.41 -18.64
CA SER A 201 -4.44 4.67 -19.80
C SER A 201 -3.18 5.39 -19.36
N LEU A 202 -2.04 4.69 -19.49
CA LEU A 202 -0.74 5.24 -19.12
C LEU A 202 -0.38 6.46 -19.97
N GLU A 203 -0.72 6.44 -21.26
CA GLU A 203 -0.47 7.54 -22.19
C GLU A 203 -1.20 8.82 -21.74
N LYS A 204 -2.49 8.73 -21.47
CA LYS A 204 -3.30 9.86 -20.97
C LYS A 204 -2.80 10.36 -19.64
N PHE A 205 -2.38 9.44 -18.76
CA PHE A 205 -1.86 9.78 -17.44
C PHE A 205 -0.54 10.56 -17.52
N MET A 206 0.35 10.16 -18.43
CA MET A 206 1.65 10.80 -18.60
C MET A 206 1.58 12.14 -19.35
N ALA A 207 0.51 12.36 -20.11
CA ALA A 207 0.28 13.61 -20.87
C ALA A 207 -0.41 14.70 -20.02
N ALA A 208 -0.97 14.36 -18.86
CA ALA A 208 -1.70 15.28 -17.97
C ALA A 208 -0.78 15.98 -16.97
#